data_9fa0984fe4ef393c2f0a2e53e104b7ff
#
_entry.id   9fa0984fe4ef393c2f0a2e53e104b7ff
#
_cell.length_a   1.000
_cell.length_b   1.000
_cell.length_c   1.000
_cell.angle_alpha   90.00
_cell.angle_beta   90.00
_cell.angle_gamma   90.00
#
_symmetry.space_group_name_H-M   'P 1'
#
loop_
_entity.id
_entity.type
_entity.pdbx_description
1 polymer ?
#
loop_
_entity_poly.entity_id
_entity_poly.type
_entity_poly.pdbx_seq_one_letter_code
_entity_poly.pdbx_strand_id
1 'polypeptide(L)'
;KPHAFIKFMESEDGPLFWRALEDAALDAFKRQETRFSPRGFLAHYRDTKKVRINNNFSPWFADQLVAEHPQLLDLIERRVRKKEGPSIQPKENG
;
A
#
# COMPACT_ATOMS: atom_id res chain seq x y z
N LYS A 1 -4.54 -15.05 -3.30
CA LYS A 1 -4.58 -13.85 -4.14
C LYS A 1 -5.34 -14.15 -5.42
N PRO A 2 -6.09 -13.18 -5.94
CA PRO A 2 -6.86 -13.43 -7.14
C PRO A 2 -5.97 -13.63 -8.35
N HIS A 3 -6.49 -14.40 -9.29
CA HIS A 3 -5.76 -14.72 -10.50
C HIS A 3 -5.36 -13.46 -11.28
N ALA A 4 -6.23 -12.46 -11.30
CA ALA A 4 -5.94 -11.22 -12.02
C ALA A 4 -4.73 -10.50 -11.45
N PHE A 5 -4.58 -10.52 -10.12
CA PHE A 5 -3.42 -9.90 -9.48
C PHE A 5 -2.14 -10.62 -9.88
N ILE A 6 -2.19 -11.96 -9.86
CA ILE A 6 -1.02 -12.76 -10.23
C ILE A 6 -0.64 -12.49 -11.68
N LYS A 7 -1.62 -12.46 -12.57
CA LYS A 7 -1.35 -12.17 -13.97
C LYS A 7 -0.74 -10.79 -14.16
N PHE A 8 -1.23 -9.81 -13.41
CA PHE A 8 -0.67 -8.47 -13.49
C PHE A 8 0.81 -8.49 -13.08
N MET A 9 1.14 -9.20 -12.00
CA MET A 9 2.51 -9.23 -11.54
C MET A 9 3.44 -9.97 -12.49
N GLU A 10 2.87 -10.81 -13.35
CA GLU A 10 3.66 -11.51 -14.36
C GLU A 10 3.83 -10.71 -15.64
N SER A 11 3.10 -9.62 -15.80
CA SER A 11 3.20 -8.76 -16.95
C SER A 11 4.39 -7.80 -16.79
N GLU A 12 4.69 -7.07 -17.85
CA GLU A 12 5.76 -6.07 -17.80
C GLU A 12 5.46 -4.97 -16.78
N ASP A 13 4.21 -4.59 -16.68
CA ASP A 13 3.82 -3.47 -15.83
C ASP A 13 3.88 -3.81 -14.35
N GLY A 14 3.68 -5.09 -14.01
CA GLY A 14 3.65 -5.49 -12.61
C GLY A 14 4.93 -5.17 -11.85
N PRO A 15 6.06 -5.71 -12.29
CA PRO A 15 7.32 -5.43 -11.61
C PRO A 15 7.70 -3.95 -11.63
N LEU A 16 7.38 -3.25 -12.70
CA LEU A 16 7.68 -1.82 -12.79
C LEU A 16 6.87 -1.05 -11.75
N PHE A 17 5.59 -1.36 -11.64
CA PHE A 17 4.76 -0.72 -10.64
C PHE A 17 5.25 -1.06 -9.24
N TRP A 18 5.56 -2.34 -9.01
CA TRP A 18 6.01 -2.77 -7.69
C TRP A 18 7.24 -2.01 -7.26
N ARG A 19 8.21 -1.87 -8.16
CA ARG A 19 9.43 -1.16 -7.83
C ARG A 19 9.15 0.30 -7.50
N ALA A 20 8.28 0.93 -8.28
CA ALA A 20 7.94 2.32 -8.04
C ALA A 20 7.24 2.49 -6.70
N LEU A 21 6.33 1.56 -6.38
CA LEU A 21 5.62 1.59 -5.11
C LEU A 21 6.57 1.38 -3.94
N GLU A 22 7.46 0.42 -4.07
CA GLU A 22 8.43 0.11 -3.03
C GLU A 22 9.33 1.33 -2.76
N ASP A 23 9.84 1.93 -3.83
CA ASP A 23 10.70 3.10 -3.69
C ASP A 23 9.96 4.25 -3.03
N ALA A 24 8.72 4.49 -3.41
CA ALA A 24 7.94 5.57 -2.84
C ALA A 24 7.67 5.36 -1.36
N ALA A 25 7.34 4.13 -0.98
CA ALA A 25 7.06 3.81 0.41
C ALA A 25 8.31 3.96 1.28
N LEU A 26 9.43 3.47 0.79
CA LEU A 26 10.69 3.58 1.54
C LEU A 26 11.14 5.03 1.64
N ASP A 27 10.89 5.82 0.60
CA ASP A 27 11.21 7.23 0.64
C ASP A 27 10.36 7.96 1.68
N ALA A 28 9.07 7.64 1.73
CA ALA A 28 8.19 8.23 2.74
C ALA A 28 8.66 7.87 4.14
N PHE A 29 9.13 6.65 4.34
CA PHE A 29 9.64 6.22 5.62
C PHE A 29 10.88 7.03 5.99
N LYS A 30 11.78 7.23 5.04
CA LYS A 30 12.99 8.01 5.29
C LYS A 30 12.69 9.44 5.64
N ARG A 31 11.66 10.01 5.05
CA ARG A 31 11.25 11.39 5.32
C ARG A 31 10.46 11.51 6.60
N GLN A 32 10.24 10.39 7.29
CA GLN A 32 9.50 10.37 8.54
C GLN A 32 8.06 10.86 8.38
N GLU A 33 7.46 10.53 7.25
CA GLU A 33 6.06 10.87 7.03
C GLU A 33 5.19 10.01 7.95
N THR A 34 4.00 10.51 8.25
CA THR A 34 3.14 9.84 9.21
C THR A 34 2.33 8.71 8.58
N ARG A 35 2.17 8.71 7.26
CA ARG A 35 1.46 7.63 6.60
C ARG A 35 1.73 7.64 5.10
N PHE A 36 1.53 6.49 4.51
CA PHE A 36 1.68 6.30 3.08
C PHE A 36 0.51 5.43 2.61
N SER A 37 -0.15 5.83 1.53
CA SER A 37 -1.30 5.10 1.01
C SER A 37 -0.94 4.37 -0.29
N PRO A 38 -0.83 3.04 -0.26
CA PRO A 38 -0.61 2.29 -1.50
C PRO A 38 -1.72 2.51 -2.51
N ARG A 39 -2.96 2.65 -2.03
CA ARG A 39 -4.08 2.89 -2.93
C ARG A 39 -3.96 4.23 -3.62
N GLY A 40 -3.58 5.25 -2.87
CA GLY A 40 -3.39 6.59 -3.44
C GLY A 40 -2.26 6.60 -4.46
N PHE A 41 -1.17 5.91 -4.13
CA PHE A 41 -0.06 5.83 -5.06
C PHE A 41 -0.46 5.09 -6.34
N LEU A 42 -1.22 4.01 -6.19
CA LEU A 42 -1.67 3.23 -7.33
C LEU A 42 -2.50 4.10 -8.28
N ALA A 43 -3.43 4.87 -7.73
CA ALA A 43 -4.27 5.74 -8.55
C ALA A 43 -3.44 6.78 -9.30
N HIS A 44 -2.49 7.37 -8.61
CA HIS A 44 -1.61 8.37 -9.21
C HIS A 44 -0.75 7.75 -10.31
N TYR A 45 -0.17 6.60 -10.03
CA TYR A 45 0.68 5.92 -11.00
C TYR A 45 -0.13 5.57 -12.25
N ARG A 46 -1.33 5.05 -12.05
CA ARG A 46 -2.19 4.67 -13.16
C ARG A 46 -2.49 5.86 -14.06
N ASP A 47 -2.83 6.99 -13.47
CA ASP A 47 -3.11 8.20 -14.23
C ASP A 47 -1.88 8.73 -14.95
N THR A 48 -0.77 8.76 -14.24
CA THR A 48 0.46 9.36 -14.77
C THR A 48 1.06 8.51 -15.89
N LYS A 49 1.09 7.19 -15.69
CA LYS A 49 1.73 6.29 -16.65
C LYS A 49 0.77 5.70 -17.67
N LYS A 50 -0.52 5.97 -17.51
CA LYS A 50 -1.55 5.43 -18.42
C LYS A 50 -1.53 3.92 -18.46
N VAL A 51 -1.35 3.30 -17.31
CA VAL A 51 -1.29 1.86 -17.17
C VAL A 51 -2.60 1.36 -16.55
N ARG A 52 -3.04 0.19 -16.98
CA ARG A 52 -4.24 -0.43 -16.45
C ARG A 52 -3.92 -1.19 -15.18
N ILE A 53 -4.37 -0.71 -14.06
CA ILE A 53 -4.19 -1.39 -12.78
C ILE A 53 -5.49 -1.34 -12.02
N ASN A 54 -5.92 -2.50 -11.51
CA ASN A 54 -7.15 -2.58 -10.75
C ASN A 54 -6.92 -2.01 -9.35
N ASN A 55 -7.76 -1.05 -8.94
CA ASN A 55 -7.66 -0.45 -7.61
C ASN A 55 -7.76 -1.48 -6.50
N ASN A 56 -8.46 -2.58 -6.74
CA ASN A 56 -8.65 -3.62 -5.74
C ASN A 56 -7.38 -4.37 -5.42
N PHE A 57 -6.32 -4.14 -6.17
CA PHE A 57 -5.03 -4.78 -5.89
C PHE A 57 -4.30 -4.14 -4.72
N SER A 58 -4.69 -2.93 -4.31
CA SER A 58 -3.93 -2.20 -3.31
C SER A 58 -3.76 -2.94 -1.97
N PRO A 59 -4.77 -3.69 -1.46
CA PRO A 59 -4.53 -4.43 -0.21
C PRO A 59 -3.40 -5.45 -0.32
N TRP A 60 -3.29 -6.12 -1.47
CA TRP A 60 -2.23 -7.11 -1.64
C TRP A 60 -0.87 -6.47 -1.77
N PHE A 61 -0.81 -5.30 -2.40
CA PHE A 61 0.44 -4.55 -2.45
C PHE A 61 0.85 -4.08 -1.06
N ALA A 62 -0.12 -3.62 -0.26
CA ALA A 62 0.17 -3.19 1.09
C ALA A 62 0.70 -4.36 1.93
N ASP A 63 0.07 -5.52 1.83
CA ASP A 63 0.51 -6.71 2.54
C ASP A 63 1.94 -7.07 2.15
N GLN A 64 2.22 -7.01 0.85
CA GLN A 64 3.54 -7.38 0.35
C GLN A 64 4.60 -6.41 0.86
N LEU A 65 4.28 -5.12 0.86
CA LEU A 65 5.22 -4.11 1.36
C LEU A 65 5.58 -4.38 2.81
N VAL A 66 4.59 -4.65 3.64
CA VAL A 66 4.83 -4.90 5.05
C VAL A 66 5.58 -6.21 5.25
N ALA A 67 5.28 -7.22 4.43
CA ALA A 67 5.97 -8.49 4.53
C ALA A 67 7.45 -8.36 4.22
N GLU A 68 7.79 -7.55 3.23
CA GLU A 68 9.19 -7.39 2.84
C GLU A 68 9.89 -6.28 3.61
N HIS A 69 9.14 -5.32 4.11
CA HIS A 69 9.68 -4.18 4.85
C HIS A 69 8.87 -3.95 6.11
N PRO A 70 9.09 -4.76 7.15
CA PRO A 70 8.26 -4.65 8.37
C PRO A 70 8.27 -3.27 9.00
N GLN A 71 9.31 -2.49 8.76
CA GLN A 71 9.39 -1.14 9.31
C GLN A 71 8.29 -0.24 8.77
N LEU A 72 7.66 -0.64 7.65
CA LEU A 72 6.60 0.16 7.05
C LEU A 72 5.23 -0.09 7.67
N LEU A 73 5.14 -1.02 8.61
CA LEU A 73 3.85 -1.39 9.18
C LEU A 73 3.07 -0.18 9.71
N ASP A 74 3.69 0.62 10.54
CA ASP A 74 3.02 1.78 11.13
C ASP A 74 2.63 2.80 10.08
N LEU A 75 3.48 2.95 9.08
CA LEU A 75 3.25 3.93 8.03
C LEU A 75 2.05 3.55 7.16
N ILE A 76 1.88 2.27 6.90
CA ILE A 76 0.86 1.80 5.98
C ILE A 76 -0.44 1.39 6.68
N GLU A 77 -0.35 0.65 7.76
CA GLU A 77 -1.52 0.06 8.39
C GLU A 77 -2.16 0.89 9.47
N ARG A 78 -1.62 2.05 9.73
CA ARG A 78 -2.22 2.91 10.74
C ARG A 78 -3.71 3.13 10.48
N ARG A 79 -4.08 3.29 9.22
CA ARG A 79 -5.48 3.52 8.88
C ARG A 79 -6.36 2.30 9.13
N VAL A 80 -5.82 1.14 8.84
CA VAL A 80 -6.56 -0.11 9.04
C VAL A 80 -6.82 -0.31 10.52
N ARG A 81 -5.80 -0.10 11.32
CA ARG A 81 -5.93 -0.27 12.76
C ARG A 81 -6.97 0.68 13.33
N LYS A 82 -7.01 1.87 12.80
CA LYS A 82 -7.97 2.85 13.23
C LYS A 82 -9.40 2.42 12.99
N LYS A 83 -9.63 1.75 11.91
CA LYS A 83 -10.96 1.29 11.59
C LYS A 83 -11.46 0.25 12.55
N GLU A 84 -10.59 -0.55 13.03
CA GLU A 84 -10.97 -1.61 13.94
C GLU A 84 -11.22 -1.11 15.33
N GLY A 85 -10.58 -0.14 15.63
CA GLY A 85 -10.53 0.26 16.95
C GLY A 85 -11.75 0.80 17.52
N PRO A 86 -12.05 0.67 18.25
CA PRO A 86 -12.71 1.20 18.82
C PRO A 86 -12.69 1.14 19.97
N SER A 87 -11.85 0.93 20.06
CA SER A 87 -11.78 0.82 20.75
C SER A 87 -11.52 1.02 21.50
N ILE A 88 -11.04 1.09 21.73
CA ILE A 88 -10.94 1.08 22.48
C ILE A 88 -10.85 1.77 22.97
N GLN A 89 -10.63 2.10 22.89
CA GLN A 89 -10.67 2.53 23.20
C GLN A 89 -10.85 3.10 23.71
N PRO A 90 -10.80 3.43 23.84
CA PRO A 90 -11.07 3.82 24.27
C PRO A 90 -11.10 4.41 24.67
N LYS A 91 -10.97 4.58 24.62
CA LYS A 91 -11.13 4.91 24.63
C LYS A 91 -11.34 5.61 24.85
N GLU A 92 -11.00 5.70 24.81
CA GLU A 92 -11.30 6.03 24.61
C GLU A 92 -11.78 6.47 24.78
N ASN A 93 -11.57 6.62 25.19
CA ASN A 93 -12.20 6.70 25.14
C ASN A 93 -12.59 6.79 25.25
N GLY A 94 -12.28 6.80 25.40
CA GLY A 94 -12.69 6.45 25.47
C GLY A 94 -12.74 6.56 25.43
#